data_89630b41c3648452514425a3f6ce86c5
#
_entry.id   89630b41c3648452514425a3f6ce86c5
#
_cell.length_a   1.000
_cell.length_b   1.000
_cell.length_c   1.000
_cell.angle_alpha   90.00
_cell.angle_beta   90.00
_cell.angle_gamma   90.00
#
_symmetry.space_group_name_H-M   'P 1'
#
loop_
_entity.id
_entity.type
_entity.pdbx_description
1 polymer ?
#
loop_
_entity_poly.entity_id
_entity_poly.type
_entity_poly.pdbx_seq_one_letter_code
_entity_poly.pdbx_strand_id
1 'polypeptide(L)'
;MDKHSWIKKKLGNKKELVECAKQLGVVGDTTRLKICYLLCNYPEISVGDMAEILDTSVSVVSHSVKKLLKLDLVKRRKEAQTVYYSLAKNEFTRTLRDFITSL
;
A
#
# COMPACT_ATOMS: atom_id res chain seq x y z
N MET A 1 -31.08 -28.73 1.21
CA MET A 1 -30.25 -27.56 0.97
C MET A 1 -29.10 -27.53 1.96
N ASP A 2 -27.89 -27.34 1.47
CA ASP A 2 -26.70 -27.26 2.31
C ASP A 2 -26.77 -25.98 3.17
N LYS A 3 -26.66 -26.12 4.48
CA LYS A 3 -26.70 -24.96 5.40
C LYS A 3 -25.51 -24.04 5.23
N HIS A 4 -24.48 -24.45 4.50
CA HIS A 4 -23.31 -23.65 4.22
C HIS A 4 -23.30 -23.05 2.82
N SER A 5 -24.36 -23.28 2.03
CA SER A 5 -24.38 -22.85 0.62
C SER A 5 -24.23 -21.32 0.44
N TRP A 6 -24.83 -20.54 1.35
CA TRP A 6 -24.80 -19.09 1.25
C TRP A 6 -23.38 -18.50 1.39
N ILE A 7 -22.57 -19.06 2.31
CA ILE A 7 -21.21 -18.56 2.52
C ILE A 7 -20.26 -19.08 1.42
N LYS A 8 -20.49 -20.30 0.96
CA LYS A 8 -19.72 -20.84 -0.18
C LYS A 8 -19.91 -19.98 -1.41
N LYS A 9 -21.15 -19.60 -1.68
CA LYS A 9 -21.50 -18.77 -2.83
C LYS A 9 -20.84 -17.39 -2.72
N LYS A 10 -20.91 -16.77 -1.54
CA LYS A 10 -20.27 -15.47 -1.29
C LYS A 10 -18.78 -15.53 -1.53
N LEU A 11 -18.12 -16.52 -0.97
CA LEU A 11 -16.66 -16.66 -1.08
C LEU A 11 -16.22 -16.91 -2.53
N GLY A 12 -16.96 -17.75 -3.27
CA GLY A 12 -16.61 -18.08 -4.64
C GLY A 12 -16.76 -16.94 -5.63
N ASN A 13 -17.65 -15.99 -5.35
CA ASN A 13 -17.97 -14.89 -6.28
C ASN A 13 -17.46 -13.53 -5.80
N LYS A 14 -16.76 -13.46 -4.70
CA LYS A 14 -16.37 -12.19 -4.13
C LYS A 14 -15.05 -11.69 -4.70
N LYS A 15 -15.14 -10.84 -5.71
CA LYS A 15 -13.97 -10.20 -6.34
C LYS A 15 -13.18 -9.36 -5.34
N GLU A 16 -13.85 -8.77 -4.36
CA GLU A 16 -13.24 -7.95 -3.32
C GLU A 16 -12.24 -8.74 -2.47
N LEU A 17 -12.49 -10.04 -2.26
CA LEU A 17 -11.57 -10.89 -1.52
C LEU A 17 -10.27 -11.11 -2.30
N VAL A 18 -10.37 -11.30 -3.61
CA VAL A 18 -9.21 -11.48 -4.48
C VAL A 18 -8.37 -10.20 -4.48
N GLU A 19 -9.03 -9.04 -4.64
CA GLU A 19 -8.36 -7.75 -4.64
C GLU A 19 -7.70 -7.47 -3.29
N CYS A 20 -8.41 -7.73 -2.20
CA CYS A 20 -7.88 -7.58 -0.85
C CYS A 20 -6.63 -8.45 -0.63
N ALA A 21 -6.67 -9.69 -1.11
CA ALA A 21 -5.53 -10.59 -1.01
C ALA A 21 -4.30 -10.04 -1.74
N LYS A 22 -4.50 -9.45 -2.93
CA LYS A 22 -3.42 -8.82 -3.68
C LYS A 22 -2.82 -7.65 -2.91
N GLN A 23 -3.67 -6.78 -2.37
CA GLN A 23 -3.24 -5.61 -1.59
C GLN A 23 -2.47 -6.03 -0.35
N LEU A 24 -2.99 -7.00 0.40
CA LEU A 24 -2.33 -7.52 1.59
C LEU A 24 -0.99 -8.18 1.25
N GLY A 25 -0.93 -8.90 0.12
CA GLY A 25 0.31 -9.51 -0.33
C GLY A 25 1.39 -8.49 -0.66
N VAL A 26 1.01 -7.35 -1.24
CA VAL A 26 1.96 -6.29 -1.56
C VAL A 26 2.45 -5.59 -0.29
N VAL A 27 1.55 -5.23 0.63
CA VAL A 27 1.95 -4.53 1.86
C VAL A 27 2.58 -5.48 2.88
N GLY A 28 2.47 -6.80 2.69
CA GLY A 28 3.05 -7.80 3.59
C GLY A 28 4.58 -7.89 3.52
N ASP A 29 5.22 -7.14 2.65
CA ASP A 29 6.67 -7.02 2.58
C ASP A 29 7.15 -5.93 3.54
N THR A 30 8.22 -6.20 4.29
CA THR A 30 8.71 -5.28 5.33
C THR A 30 9.05 -3.90 4.78
N THR A 31 9.76 -3.84 3.65
CA THR A 31 10.15 -2.56 3.05
C THR A 31 8.92 -1.77 2.62
N ARG A 32 7.97 -2.41 1.95
CA ARG A 32 6.75 -1.74 1.50
C ARG A 32 5.88 -1.30 2.67
N LEU A 33 5.81 -2.10 3.71
CA LEU A 33 5.06 -1.72 4.91
C LEU A 33 5.69 -0.52 5.61
N LYS A 34 7.03 -0.47 5.68
CA LYS A 34 7.75 0.70 6.22
C LYS A 34 7.45 1.95 5.40
N ILE A 35 7.41 1.83 4.08
CA ILE A 35 7.04 2.94 3.21
C ILE A 35 5.61 3.42 3.53
N CYS A 36 4.67 2.50 3.67
CA CYS A 36 3.30 2.86 4.05
C CYS A 36 3.26 3.56 5.40
N TYR A 37 4.08 3.13 6.36
CA TYR A 37 4.19 3.78 7.67
C TYR A 37 4.66 5.22 7.51
N LEU A 38 5.67 5.47 6.69
CA LEU A 38 6.14 6.83 6.40
C LEU A 38 5.02 7.68 5.79
N LEU A 39 4.29 7.12 4.83
CA LEU A 39 3.22 7.84 4.14
C LEU A 39 2.00 8.09 5.03
N CYS A 40 1.88 7.38 6.14
CA CYS A 40 0.87 7.69 7.16
C CYS A 40 1.28 8.88 8.02
N ASN A 41 2.57 9.17 8.11
CA ASN A 41 3.11 10.23 8.97
C ASN A 41 3.51 11.49 8.21
N TYR A 42 3.62 11.41 6.89
CA TYR A 42 3.98 12.54 6.04
C TYR A 42 2.90 12.71 4.98
N PRO A 43 2.38 13.92 4.76
CA PRO A 43 1.42 14.16 3.68
C PRO A 43 2.00 13.79 2.31
N GLU A 44 3.31 14.01 2.16
CA GLU A 44 4.03 13.74 0.94
C GLU A 44 5.51 13.63 1.28
N ILE A 45 6.24 12.72 0.62
CA ILE A 45 7.67 12.54 0.88
C ILE A 45 8.38 12.12 -0.42
N SER A 46 9.59 12.64 -0.62
CA SER A 46 10.38 12.32 -1.80
C SER A 46 11.02 10.93 -1.70
N VAL A 47 11.30 10.35 -2.87
CA VAL A 47 11.99 9.05 -2.94
C VAL A 47 13.34 9.12 -2.24
N GLY A 48 14.07 10.23 -2.43
CA GLY A 48 15.37 10.42 -1.78
C GLY A 48 15.28 10.43 -0.26
N ASP A 49 14.29 11.15 0.27
CA ASP A 49 14.08 11.22 1.72
C ASP A 49 13.66 9.86 2.29
N MET A 50 12.80 9.14 1.57
CA MET A 50 12.43 7.78 2.00
C MET A 50 13.65 6.86 2.07
N ALA A 51 14.50 6.92 1.05
CA ALA A 51 15.70 6.11 1.01
C ALA A 51 16.63 6.42 2.18
N GLU A 52 16.78 7.70 2.51
CA GLU A 52 17.59 8.14 3.64
C GLU A 52 17.02 7.65 4.97
N ILE A 53 15.73 7.86 5.20
CA ILE A 53 15.07 7.46 6.45
C ILE A 53 15.13 5.94 6.63
N LEU A 54 14.93 5.18 5.55
CA LEU A 54 14.93 3.72 5.59
C LEU A 54 16.32 3.11 5.53
N ASP A 55 17.34 3.93 5.38
CA ASP A 55 18.73 3.50 5.26
C ASP A 55 18.90 2.47 4.14
N THR A 56 18.38 2.81 2.96
CA THR A 56 18.42 1.95 1.79
C THR A 56 18.67 2.78 0.53
N SER A 57 18.74 2.14 -0.63
CA SER A 57 19.00 2.83 -1.88
C SER A 57 17.73 3.40 -2.49
N VAL A 58 17.89 4.45 -3.30
CA VAL A 58 16.80 5.01 -4.10
C VAL A 58 16.21 3.94 -5.02
N SER A 59 17.03 3.05 -5.56
CA SER A 59 16.57 1.95 -6.43
C SER A 59 15.60 1.01 -5.69
N VAL A 60 15.92 0.66 -4.45
CA VAL A 60 15.05 -0.21 -3.63
C VAL A 60 13.71 0.47 -3.37
N VAL A 61 13.74 1.75 -2.98
CA VAL A 61 12.52 2.52 -2.73
C VAL A 61 11.69 2.64 -4.02
N SER A 62 12.33 3.02 -5.12
CA SER A 62 11.63 3.18 -6.40
C SER A 62 10.96 1.89 -6.86
N HIS A 63 11.63 0.75 -6.69
CA HIS A 63 11.07 -0.55 -7.01
C HIS A 63 9.87 -0.88 -6.13
N SER A 64 9.97 -0.59 -4.86
CA SER A 64 8.91 -0.86 -3.88
C SER A 64 7.67 0.00 -4.11
N VAL A 65 7.85 1.31 -4.34
CA VAL A 65 6.71 2.21 -4.57
C VAL A 65 6.00 1.92 -5.90
N LYS A 66 6.70 1.40 -6.91
CA LYS A 66 6.07 0.99 -8.17
C LYS A 66 5.05 -0.12 -7.94
N LYS A 67 5.34 -1.06 -7.05
CA LYS A 67 4.42 -2.14 -6.70
C LYS A 67 3.19 -1.60 -5.98
N LEU A 68 3.38 -0.64 -5.09
CA LEU A 68 2.27 0.02 -4.40
C LEU A 68 1.41 0.83 -5.37
N LEU A 69 2.05 1.51 -6.32
CA LEU A 69 1.37 2.32 -7.32
C LEU A 69 0.46 1.48 -8.23
N LYS A 70 0.89 0.28 -8.59
CA LYS A 70 0.10 -0.64 -9.43
C LYS A 70 -1.25 -1.01 -8.81
N LEU A 71 -1.35 -0.99 -7.49
CA LEU A 71 -2.59 -1.32 -6.78
C LEU A 71 -3.31 -0.08 -6.24
N ASP A 72 -2.94 1.10 -6.74
CA ASP A 72 -3.55 2.37 -6.34
C ASP A 72 -3.46 2.64 -4.84
N LEU A 73 -2.38 2.18 -4.20
CA LEU A 73 -2.16 2.41 -2.77
C LEU A 73 -1.41 3.71 -2.51
N VAL A 74 -0.71 4.22 -3.51
CA VAL A 74 0.03 5.48 -3.42
C VAL A 74 -0.24 6.34 -4.65
N LYS A 75 0.03 7.64 -4.51
CA LYS A 75 -0.01 8.62 -5.60
C LYS A 75 1.39 9.15 -5.82
N ARG A 76 1.68 9.49 -7.06
CA ARG A 76 2.98 10.01 -7.47
C ARG A 76 2.84 11.43 -8.00
N ARG A 77 3.74 12.30 -7.58
CA ARG A 77 3.83 13.65 -8.12
C ARG A 77 5.30 13.96 -8.44
N LYS A 78 5.53 14.53 -9.59
CA LYS A 78 6.87 14.96 -9.98
C LYS A 78 6.92 16.49 -10.06
N GLU A 79 7.94 17.08 -9.45
CA GLU A 79 8.19 18.51 -9.51
C GLU A 79 9.68 18.70 -9.79
N ALA A 80 9.99 19.33 -10.94
CA ALA A 80 11.36 19.44 -11.44
C ALA A 80 11.98 18.02 -11.52
N GLN A 81 13.09 17.78 -10.84
CA GLN A 81 13.75 16.47 -10.86
C GLN A 81 13.36 15.57 -9.68
N THR A 82 12.48 16.05 -8.82
CA THR A 82 12.11 15.32 -7.60
C THR A 82 10.78 14.63 -7.76
N VAL A 83 10.74 13.34 -7.35
CA VAL A 83 9.52 12.55 -7.34
C VAL A 83 9.05 12.37 -5.91
N TYR A 84 7.79 12.72 -5.67
CA TYR A 84 7.13 12.62 -4.38
C TYR A 84 6.04 11.57 -4.42
N TYR A 85 5.85 10.90 -3.28
CA TYR A 85 4.76 9.96 -3.10
C TYR A 85 3.91 10.33 -1.90
N SER A 86 2.63 10.00 -1.99
CA SER A 86 1.67 10.18 -0.90
C SER A 86 0.74 8.97 -0.87
N LEU A 87 0.12 8.72 0.28
CA LEU A 87 -0.83 7.63 0.41
C LEU A 87 -2.10 7.97 -0.38
N ALA A 88 -2.57 7.06 -1.21
CA ALA A 88 -3.83 7.22 -1.90
C ALA A 88 -4.99 7.22 -0.88
N LYS A 89 -6.12 7.81 -1.26
CA LYS A 89 -7.30 7.89 -0.38
C LYS A 89 -8.37 6.95 -0.90
N ASN A 90 -8.44 5.75 -0.34
CA ASN A 90 -9.46 4.76 -0.65
C ASN A 90 -9.75 3.91 0.59
N GLU A 91 -10.68 2.97 0.47
CA GLU A 91 -11.09 2.14 1.61
C GLU A 91 -9.92 1.35 2.20
N PHE A 92 -9.13 0.73 1.34
CA PHE A 92 -8.02 -0.08 1.80
C PHE A 92 -6.98 0.76 2.54
N THR A 93 -6.58 1.89 1.97
CA THR A 93 -5.57 2.75 2.60
C THR A 93 -6.07 3.38 3.89
N ARG A 94 -7.38 3.63 4.00
CA ARG A 94 -7.98 4.11 5.26
C ARG A 94 -7.84 3.05 6.34
N THR A 95 -8.20 1.81 6.04
CA THR A 95 -8.07 0.68 6.96
C THR A 95 -6.61 0.42 7.31
N LEU A 96 -5.72 0.47 6.31
CA LEU A 96 -4.29 0.30 6.52
C LEU A 96 -3.74 1.38 7.45
N ARG A 97 -4.14 2.63 7.25
CA ARG A 97 -3.73 3.75 8.10
C ARG A 97 -4.15 3.51 9.55
N ASP A 98 -5.40 3.12 9.76
CA ASP A 98 -5.91 2.82 11.10
C ASP A 98 -5.12 1.71 11.77
N PHE A 99 -4.81 0.66 11.02
CA PHE A 99 -4.01 -0.45 11.53
C PHE A 99 -2.59 0.00 11.89
N ILE A 100 -1.92 0.71 10.97
CA ILE A 100 -0.54 1.16 11.15
C ILE A 100 -0.43 2.14 12.33
N THR A 101 -1.36 3.08 12.45
CA THR A 101 -1.32 4.07 13.52
C THR A 101 -1.61 3.47 14.90
N SER A 102 -2.18 2.25 14.94
CA SER A 102 -2.39 1.54 16.21
C SER A 102 -1.13 0.78 16.67
N LEU A 103 -0.13 0.67 15.81
CA LEU A 103 1.12 0.01 16.19
C LEU A 103 1.95 0.89 17.12
#